data_de3fadf2d082fda82d3cc2849091f1ab
#
_entry.id   de3fadf2d082fda82d3cc2849091f1ab
#
_cell.length_a   1.000
_cell.length_b   1.000
_cell.length_c   1.000
_cell.angle_alpha   90.00
_cell.angle_beta   90.00
_cell.angle_gamma   90.00
#
_symmetry.space_group_name_H-M   'P 1'
#
loop_
_entity.id
_entity.type
_entity.pdbx_description
1 polymer ?
#
loop_
_entity_poly.entity_id
_entity_poly.type
_entity_poly.pdbx_seq_one_letter_code
_entity_poly.pdbx_strand_id
1 'polypeptide(L)'
;MNGQVTQARMNIQLWRPAALDEAFSLLKQLAPDVCAASGSTLLQLQWDKGILPKAHLISLEGIDEMKGITADGAHVSIGALTTLNECRKNSLIKRDLACLCDAVSAVAAPGIRSWATIGGNIASKIGDLIPLLLVLDAELIVYQKELVRLPLAEWISSEAYSHGIVTRVIIPRPEGDRVFFRKLGRRQAFTGAVAVAAGRLLKDSDIRLAAGHADIRPKRLIESEEKWMEPEWEAHELYETLIKELPFSADAFVSAAYRKKAAANVIMSELMFEGGE
;
A
#
# COMPACT_ATOMS: atom_id res chain seq x y z
N MET A 1 -7.92 -36.17 31.56
CA MET A 1 -8.42 -36.26 30.18
C MET A 1 -7.50 -35.44 29.31
N ASN A 2 -6.53 -36.11 28.66
CA ASN A 2 -5.57 -35.45 27.76
C ASN A 2 -6.25 -35.26 26.41
N GLY A 3 -6.71 -34.05 26.15
CA GLY A 3 -7.15 -33.66 24.82
C GLY A 3 -5.92 -33.49 23.91
N GLN A 4 -5.56 -34.53 23.19
CA GLN A 4 -4.67 -34.41 22.03
C GLN A 4 -5.40 -33.61 20.97
N VAL A 5 -5.04 -32.34 20.85
CA VAL A 5 -5.35 -31.53 19.66
C VAL A 5 -4.50 -32.12 18.54
N THR A 6 -5.10 -33.00 17.75
CA THR A 6 -4.50 -33.49 16.50
C THR A 6 -4.40 -32.27 15.57
N GLN A 7 -3.22 -31.66 15.48
CA GLN A 7 -2.92 -30.72 14.41
C GLN A 7 -3.02 -31.50 13.09
N ALA A 8 -4.16 -31.34 12.43
CA ALA A 8 -4.30 -31.79 11.05
C ALA A 8 -3.18 -31.07 10.27
N ARG A 9 -2.19 -31.83 9.78
CA ARG A 9 -1.18 -31.30 8.86
C ARG A 9 -1.93 -30.82 7.63
N MET A 10 -2.12 -29.50 7.50
CA MET A 10 -2.66 -28.95 6.27
C MET A 10 -1.65 -29.18 5.16
N ASN A 11 -2.07 -29.94 4.16
CA ASN A 11 -1.25 -30.26 3.00
C ASN A 11 -1.34 -29.08 2.02
N ILE A 12 -0.47 -28.07 2.20
CA ILE A 12 -0.44 -26.90 1.31
C ILE A 12 0.24 -27.30 0.02
N GLN A 13 -0.45 -27.12 -1.09
CA GLN A 13 0.10 -27.34 -2.43
C GLN A 13 0.66 -26.02 -2.98
N LEU A 14 1.94 -26.03 -3.36
CA LEU A 14 2.61 -24.89 -3.99
C LEU A 14 2.66 -25.08 -5.50
N TRP A 15 2.12 -24.10 -6.24
CA TRP A 15 2.14 -24.00 -7.69
C TRP A 15 3.16 -22.94 -8.11
N ARG A 16 3.87 -23.18 -9.21
CA ARG A 16 4.91 -22.26 -9.71
C ARG A 16 4.76 -22.02 -11.22
N PRO A 17 3.72 -21.26 -11.61
CA PRO A 17 3.54 -20.88 -13.01
C PRO A 17 4.70 -20.03 -13.51
N ALA A 18 5.02 -20.17 -14.79
CA ALA A 18 6.04 -19.37 -15.47
C ALA A 18 5.43 -18.20 -16.27
N ALA A 19 4.10 -18.15 -16.43
CA ALA A 19 3.39 -17.16 -17.21
C ALA A 19 2.15 -16.61 -16.46
N LEU A 20 1.73 -15.39 -16.78
CA LEU A 20 0.56 -14.74 -16.19
C LEU A 20 -0.73 -15.50 -16.46
N ASP A 21 -0.92 -16.01 -17.68
CA ASP A 21 -2.12 -16.74 -18.06
C ASP A 21 -2.29 -18.04 -17.26
N GLU A 22 -1.20 -18.78 -17.06
CA GLU A 22 -1.18 -19.96 -16.21
C GLU A 22 -1.52 -19.62 -14.76
N ALA A 23 -0.89 -18.57 -14.18
CA ALA A 23 -1.15 -18.12 -12.83
C ALA A 23 -2.61 -17.71 -12.64
N PHE A 24 -3.15 -16.94 -13.58
CA PHE A 24 -4.55 -16.49 -13.55
C PHE A 24 -5.53 -17.66 -13.69
N SER A 25 -5.26 -18.60 -14.55
CA SER A 25 -6.07 -19.81 -14.75
C SER A 25 -6.13 -20.65 -13.47
N LEU A 26 -5.00 -20.86 -12.81
CA LEU A 26 -4.92 -21.55 -11.51
C LEU A 26 -5.69 -20.81 -10.42
N LEU A 27 -5.55 -19.48 -10.33
CA LEU A 27 -6.29 -18.67 -9.35
C LEU A 27 -7.81 -18.83 -9.52
N LYS A 28 -8.30 -18.87 -10.75
CA LYS A 28 -9.72 -19.08 -11.04
C LYS A 28 -10.18 -20.50 -10.76
N GLN A 29 -9.40 -21.48 -11.19
CA GLN A 29 -9.76 -22.89 -11.08
C GLN A 29 -9.81 -23.37 -9.62
N LEU A 30 -8.88 -22.88 -8.78
CA LEU A 30 -8.72 -23.32 -7.40
C LEU A 30 -9.44 -22.42 -6.38
N ALA A 31 -10.15 -21.37 -6.84
CA ALA A 31 -10.94 -20.52 -5.95
C ALA A 31 -12.06 -21.33 -5.26
N PRO A 32 -12.43 -21.05 -4.02
CA PRO A 32 -11.94 -19.95 -3.17
C PRO A 32 -10.73 -20.31 -2.30
N ASP A 33 -10.19 -21.51 -2.37
CA ASP A 33 -9.16 -22.01 -1.45
C ASP A 33 -7.73 -21.85 -2.01
N VAL A 34 -7.49 -20.72 -2.64
CA VAL A 34 -6.22 -20.36 -3.27
C VAL A 34 -5.78 -18.95 -2.90
N CYS A 35 -4.48 -18.72 -2.89
CA CYS A 35 -3.87 -17.40 -2.69
C CYS A 35 -2.64 -17.23 -3.59
N ALA A 36 -2.52 -16.07 -4.23
CA ALA A 36 -1.29 -15.67 -4.89
C ALA A 36 -0.22 -15.29 -3.85
N ALA A 37 1.00 -15.71 -4.09
CA ALA A 37 2.14 -15.45 -3.22
C ALA A 37 3.31 -14.87 -4.02
N SER A 38 3.95 -13.84 -3.45
CA SER A 38 5.24 -13.31 -3.89
C SER A 38 6.22 -13.38 -2.71
N GLY A 39 6.68 -12.29 -2.15
CA GLY A 39 7.54 -12.28 -0.96
C GLY A 39 6.91 -12.84 0.32
N SER A 40 5.64 -13.15 0.36
CA SER A 40 4.87 -13.88 1.40
C SER A 40 4.95 -13.33 2.83
N THR A 41 5.51 -12.15 3.04
CA THR A 41 5.73 -11.57 4.38
C THR A 41 4.43 -11.25 5.13
N LEU A 42 3.38 -10.84 4.40
CA LEU A 42 2.06 -10.61 5.00
C LEU A 42 1.34 -11.93 5.29
N LEU A 43 1.46 -12.92 4.40
CA LEU A 43 0.89 -14.26 4.61
C LEU A 43 1.48 -14.88 5.87
N GLN A 44 2.79 -14.82 6.06
CA GLN A 44 3.45 -15.31 7.28
C GLN A 44 2.90 -14.60 8.53
N LEU A 45 2.75 -13.28 8.48
CA LEU A 45 2.18 -12.52 9.60
C LEU A 45 0.73 -12.93 9.91
N GLN A 46 -0.07 -13.24 8.90
CA GLN A 46 -1.44 -13.74 9.07
C GLN A 46 -1.45 -15.12 9.71
N TRP A 47 -0.58 -16.02 9.29
CA TRP A 47 -0.44 -17.36 9.86
C TRP A 47 0.01 -17.30 11.33
N ASP A 48 0.96 -16.43 11.66
CA ASP A 48 1.41 -16.21 13.05
C ASP A 48 0.28 -15.65 13.94
N LYS A 49 -0.70 -14.97 13.36
CA LYS A 49 -1.94 -14.53 14.04
C LYS A 49 -3.03 -15.60 14.09
N GLY A 50 -2.77 -16.81 13.59
CA GLY A 50 -3.70 -17.94 13.60
C GLY A 50 -4.68 -17.97 12.43
N ILE A 51 -4.53 -17.11 11.41
CA ILE A 51 -5.30 -17.22 10.17
C ILE A 51 -4.76 -18.40 9.39
N LEU A 52 -5.62 -19.38 9.13
CA LEU A 52 -5.22 -20.59 8.44
C LEU A 52 -4.82 -20.31 6.98
N PRO A 53 -3.72 -20.92 6.48
CA PRO A 53 -3.34 -20.80 5.08
C PRO A 53 -4.39 -21.44 4.17
N LYS A 54 -4.46 -20.95 2.93
CA LYS A 54 -5.23 -21.60 1.87
C LYS A 54 -4.56 -22.93 1.46
N ALA A 55 -5.35 -23.90 0.97
CA ALA A 55 -4.80 -25.19 0.51
C ALA A 55 -3.86 -25.05 -0.68
N HIS A 56 -4.03 -24.00 -1.49
CA HIS A 56 -3.22 -23.76 -2.68
C HIS A 56 -2.54 -22.40 -2.61
N LEU A 57 -1.21 -22.40 -2.79
CA LEU A 57 -0.41 -21.19 -2.96
C LEU A 57 0.15 -21.14 -4.39
N ILE A 58 -0.03 -20.02 -5.07
CA ILE A 58 0.51 -19.80 -6.41
C ILE A 58 1.66 -18.80 -6.27
N SER A 59 2.90 -19.30 -6.37
CA SER A 59 4.09 -18.44 -6.38
C SER A 59 4.21 -17.72 -7.71
N LEU A 60 4.23 -16.40 -7.66
CA LEU A 60 4.40 -15.55 -8.84
C LEU A 60 5.88 -15.30 -9.18
N GLU A 61 6.83 -15.73 -8.34
CA GLU A 61 8.26 -15.42 -8.45
C GLU A 61 8.90 -15.82 -9.80
N GLY A 62 8.34 -16.84 -10.46
CA GLY A 62 8.79 -17.33 -11.78
C GLY A 62 8.42 -16.43 -12.95
N ILE A 63 7.59 -15.40 -12.76
CA ILE A 63 7.04 -14.58 -13.85
C ILE A 63 7.92 -13.33 -14.04
N ASP A 64 8.86 -13.40 -14.99
CA ASP A 64 9.88 -12.36 -15.17
C ASP A 64 9.33 -11.00 -15.63
N GLU A 65 8.23 -10.98 -16.38
CA GLU A 65 7.57 -9.74 -16.82
C GLU A 65 7.01 -8.88 -15.66
N MET A 66 6.84 -9.46 -14.48
CA MET A 66 6.44 -8.77 -13.27
C MET A 66 7.61 -8.15 -12.49
N LYS A 67 8.83 -8.19 -13.01
CA LYS A 67 10.05 -7.67 -12.36
C LYS A 67 10.54 -6.38 -13.00
N GLY A 68 11.47 -5.72 -12.32
CA GLY A 68 12.25 -4.60 -12.82
C GLY A 68 11.57 -3.24 -12.69
N ILE A 69 12.40 -2.21 -12.87
CA ILE A 69 12.03 -0.80 -12.74
C ILE A 69 12.48 -0.10 -14.02
N THR A 70 11.56 0.60 -14.65
CA THR A 70 11.81 1.43 -15.83
C THR A 70 11.23 2.83 -15.64
N ALA A 71 11.69 3.80 -16.39
CA ALA A 71 11.13 5.14 -16.39
C ALA A 71 11.04 5.65 -17.83
N ASP A 72 9.97 6.35 -18.12
CA ASP A 72 9.82 7.22 -19.29
C ASP A 72 9.91 8.70 -18.87
N GLY A 73 9.58 9.63 -19.77
CA GLY A 73 9.63 11.07 -19.49
C GLY A 73 8.74 11.49 -18.30
N ALA A 74 7.59 10.88 -18.10
CA ALA A 74 6.54 11.32 -17.19
C ALA A 74 6.32 10.36 -15.98
N HIS A 75 6.67 9.08 -16.13
CA HIS A 75 6.32 8.03 -15.16
C HIS A 75 7.51 7.15 -14.78
N VAL A 76 7.41 6.57 -13.60
CA VAL A 76 8.24 5.41 -13.18
C VAL A 76 7.34 4.19 -13.12
N SER A 77 7.73 3.13 -13.82
CA SER A 77 7.03 1.85 -13.87
C SER A 77 7.80 0.81 -13.07
N ILE A 78 7.15 0.21 -12.07
CA ILE A 78 7.75 -0.75 -11.15
C ILE A 78 7.00 -2.08 -11.28
N GLY A 79 7.70 -3.16 -11.61
CA GLY A 79 7.14 -4.51 -11.63
C GLY A 79 6.70 -4.96 -10.23
N ALA A 80 5.57 -5.63 -10.14
CA ALA A 80 4.94 -6.01 -8.87
C ALA A 80 5.80 -6.92 -7.99
N LEU A 81 6.70 -7.72 -8.58
CA LEU A 81 7.64 -8.58 -7.86
C LEU A 81 8.91 -7.86 -7.40
N THR A 82 9.09 -6.58 -7.74
CA THR A 82 10.21 -5.79 -7.24
C THR A 82 10.10 -5.65 -5.72
N THR A 83 11.15 -6.04 -5.01
CA THR A 83 11.17 -5.96 -3.55
C THR A 83 11.23 -4.51 -3.06
N LEU A 84 10.73 -4.27 -1.86
CA LEU A 84 10.82 -2.94 -1.25
C LEU A 84 12.28 -2.50 -1.08
N ASN A 85 13.20 -3.43 -0.81
CA ASN A 85 14.61 -3.12 -0.71
C ASN A 85 15.24 -2.75 -2.07
N GLU A 86 14.82 -3.37 -3.16
CA GLU A 86 15.22 -2.98 -4.52
C GLU A 86 14.67 -1.59 -4.86
N CYS A 87 13.39 -1.30 -4.58
CA CYS A 87 12.83 0.04 -4.75
C CYS A 87 13.69 1.10 -4.05
N ARG A 88 14.04 0.88 -2.77
CA ARG A 88 14.85 1.80 -1.97
C ARG A 88 16.25 2.04 -2.53
N LYS A 89 16.86 1.01 -3.13
CA LYS A 89 18.25 1.08 -3.63
C LYS A 89 18.35 1.59 -5.06
N ASN A 90 17.28 1.52 -5.83
CA ASN A 90 17.27 1.83 -7.25
C ASN A 90 17.55 3.32 -7.53
N SER A 91 18.44 3.60 -8.47
CA SER A 91 18.86 4.97 -8.82
C SER A 91 17.76 5.79 -9.48
N LEU A 92 16.89 5.17 -10.29
CA LEU A 92 15.75 5.86 -10.91
C LEU A 92 14.76 6.31 -9.84
N ILE A 93 14.43 5.43 -8.88
CA ILE A 93 13.51 5.79 -7.79
C ILE A 93 14.11 6.88 -6.90
N LYS A 94 15.40 6.81 -6.58
CA LYS A 94 16.07 7.85 -5.79
C LYS A 94 16.05 9.22 -6.47
N ARG A 95 16.17 9.24 -7.79
CA ARG A 95 16.17 10.48 -8.58
C ARG A 95 14.76 11.03 -8.78
N ASP A 96 13.81 10.17 -9.15
CA ASP A 96 12.50 10.57 -9.69
C ASP A 96 11.36 10.44 -8.67
N LEU A 97 11.53 9.63 -7.63
CA LEU A 97 10.54 9.32 -6.58
C LEU A 97 11.19 9.21 -5.20
N ALA A 98 11.98 10.21 -4.79
CA ALA A 98 12.68 10.20 -3.50
C ALA A 98 11.72 9.93 -2.31
N CYS A 99 10.50 10.47 -2.37
CA CYS A 99 9.45 10.23 -1.38
C CYS A 99 9.09 8.73 -1.22
N LEU A 100 9.19 7.93 -2.29
CA LEU A 100 8.99 6.48 -2.20
C LEU A 100 10.15 5.79 -1.48
N CYS A 101 11.39 6.26 -1.66
CA CYS A 101 12.54 5.74 -0.90
C CYS A 101 12.36 5.95 0.62
N ASP A 102 11.89 7.14 1.00
CA ASP A 102 11.65 7.51 2.40
C ASP A 102 10.51 6.67 2.98
N ALA A 103 9.40 6.57 2.26
CA ALA A 103 8.26 5.74 2.66
C ALA A 103 8.64 4.27 2.84
N VAL A 104 9.34 3.68 1.88
CA VAL A 104 9.83 2.29 1.97
C VAL A 104 10.75 2.10 3.18
N SER A 105 11.57 3.11 3.52
CA SER A 105 12.47 3.04 4.68
C SER A 105 11.71 2.97 6.01
N ALA A 106 10.50 3.54 6.07
CA ALA A 106 9.61 3.50 7.23
C ALA A 106 8.77 2.20 7.31
N VAL A 107 8.71 1.40 6.22
CA VAL A 107 7.94 0.15 6.16
C VAL A 107 8.80 -1.02 6.59
N ALA A 108 8.34 -1.81 7.55
CA ALA A 108 8.92 -3.07 8.01
C ALA A 108 10.42 -3.01 8.40
N ALA A 109 11.00 -4.15 8.75
CA ALA A 109 12.43 -4.31 9.01
C ALA A 109 13.22 -4.50 7.72
N PRO A 110 14.54 -4.20 7.69
CA PRO A 110 15.39 -4.43 6.52
C PRO A 110 15.30 -5.85 5.94
N GLY A 111 15.30 -6.87 6.81
CA GLY A 111 15.15 -8.27 6.39
C GLY A 111 13.80 -8.54 5.72
N ILE A 112 12.72 -7.98 6.26
CA ILE A 112 11.38 -8.11 5.66
C ILE A 112 11.31 -7.40 4.31
N ARG A 113 11.88 -6.21 4.16
CA ARG A 113 11.91 -5.47 2.89
C ARG A 113 12.65 -6.19 1.76
N SER A 114 13.55 -7.13 2.09
CA SER A 114 14.26 -7.95 1.10
C SER A 114 13.37 -9.04 0.48
N TRP A 115 12.23 -9.32 1.09
CA TRP A 115 11.23 -10.28 0.59
C TRP A 115 9.92 -9.60 0.18
N ALA A 116 9.45 -8.64 0.99
CA ALA A 116 8.22 -7.90 0.69
C ALA A 116 8.33 -7.18 -0.65
N THR A 117 7.33 -7.35 -1.51
CA THR A 117 7.28 -6.74 -2.84
C THR A 117 6.30 -5.57 -2.87
N ILE A 118 6.49 -4.64 -3.81
CA ILE A 118 5.57 -3.52 -3.99
C ILE A 118 4.18 -4.01 -4.39
N GLY A 119 4.10 -5.01 -5.27
CA GLY A 119 2.82 -5.62 -5.66
C GLY A 119 2.12 -6.32 -4.51
N GLY A 120 2.86 -7.04 -3.64
CA GLY A 120 2.29 -7.66 -2.44
C GLY A 120 1.75 -6.62 -1.45
N ASN A 121 2.42 -5.48 -1.29
CA ASN A 121 1.93 -4.37 -0.48
C ASN A 121 0.62 -3.80 -1.03
N ILE A 122 0.53 -3.56 -2.34
CA ILE A 122 -0.66 -3.04 -3.03
C ILE A 122 -1.81 -4.06 -3.01
N ALA A 123 -1.54 -5.31 -3.39
CA ALA A 123 -2.55 -6.37 -3.50
C ALA A 123 -3.23 -6.70 -2.17
N SER A 124 -2.58 -6.43 -1.05
CA SER A 124 -3.18 -6.57 0.29
C SER A 124 -4.36 -5.63 0.53
N LYS A 125 -4.48 -4.54 -0.24
CA LYS A 125 -5.43 -3.42 -0.08
C LYS A 125 -5.33 -2.69 1.28
N ILE A 126 -4.35 -3.04 2.10
CA ILE A 126 -4.08 -2.44 3.43
C ILE A 126 -2.60 -2.08 3.62
N GLY A 127 -1.82 -2.10 2.55
CA GLY A 127 -0.37 -1.85 2.62
C GLY A 127 -0.02 -0.42 3.02
N ASP A 128 1.04 -0.27 3.81
CA ASP A 128 1.51 1.03 4.32
C ASP A 128 1.90 2.03 3.21
N LEU A 129 2.28 1.55 2.00
CA LEU A 129 2.65 2.43 0.88
C LEU A 129 1.45 2.97 0.11
N ILE A 130 0.26 2.38 0.28
CA ILE A 130 -0.93 2.76 -0.48
C ILE A 130 -1.31 4.23 -0.32
N PRO A 131 -1.29 4.85 0.88
CA PRO A 131 -1.58 6.28 1.00
C PRO A 131 -0.66 7.17 0.15
N LEU A 132 0.65 6.87 0.12
CA LEU A 132 1.58 7.60 -0.74
C LEU A 132 1.26 7.40 -2.22
N LEU A 133 1.00 6.18 -2.63
CA LEU A 133 0.69 5.87 -4.03
C LEU A 133 -0.63 6.51 -4.48
N LEU A 134 -1.61 6.67 -3.57
CA LEU A 134 -2.87 7.38 -3.83
C LEU A 134 -2.66 8.87 -4.08
N VAL A 135 -1.83 9.55 -3.27
CA VAL A 135 -1.57 10.98 -3.47
C VAL A 135 -0.65 11.26 -4.67
N LEU A 136 0.07 10.25 -5.13
CA LEU A 136 0.85 10.30 -6.36
C LEU A 136 0.04 9.94 -7.61
N ASP A 137 -1.27 9.72 -7.48
CA ASP A 137 -2.16 9.30 -8.56
C ASP A 137 -1.66 8.07 -9.32
N ALA A 138 -1.10 7.09 -8.58
CA ALA A 138 -0.55 5.88 -9.16
C ALA A 138 -1.63 5.03 -9.84
N GLU A 139 -1.24 4.39 -10.95
CA GLU A 139 -2.07 3.46 -11.70
C GLU A 139 -1.47 2.05 -11.63
N LEU A 140 -2.30 1.05 -11.84
CA LEU A 140 -1.90 -0.36 -11.87
C LEU A 140 -2.08 -0.92 -13.27
N ILE A 141 -1.19 -1.83 -13.63
CA ILE A 141 -1.43 -2.79 -14.70
C ILE A 141 -1.84 -4.10 -14.02
N VAL A 142 -3.05 -4.54 -14.31
CA VAL A 142 -3.65 -5.74 -13.72
C VAL A 142 -3.96 -6.73 -14.84
N TYR A 143 -3.55 -7.98 -14.64
CA TYR A 143 -3.88 -9.06 -15.58
C TYR A 143 -5.20 -9.74 -15.18
N GLN A 144 -6.16 -9.73 -16.12
CA GLN A 144 -7.47 -10.40 -16.03
C GLN A 144 -7.84 -11.07 -17.36
N LYS A 145 -7.04 -12.01 -17.86
CA LYS A 145 -6.96 -12.56 -19.23
C LYS A 145 -6.26 -11.62 -20.21
N GLU A 146 -6.36 -10.34 -20.01
CA GLU A 146 -5.65 -9.27 -20.71
C GLU A 146 -5.12 -8.26 -19.71
N LEU A 147 -4.17 -7.45 -20.12
CA LEU A 147 -3.62 -6.38 -19.27
C LEU A 147 -4.56 -5.17 -19.29
N VAL A 148 -5.04 -4.79 -18.11
CA VAL A 148 -5.92 -3.64 -17.92
C VAL A 148 -5.15 -2.59 -17.11
N ARG A 149 -5.16 -1.34 -17.57
CA ARG A 149 -4.64 -0.19 -16.81
C ARG A 149 -5.78 0.50 -16.08
N LEU A 150 -5.64 0.72 -14.78
CA LEU A 150 -6.67 1.36 -13.94
C LEU A 150 -6.03 2.15 -12.80
N PRO A 151 -6.71 3.20 -12.31
CA PRO A 151 -6.27 3.93 -11.13
C PRO A 151 -6.17 3.04 -9.89
N LEU A 152 -5.14 3.25 -9.05
CA LEU A 152 -5.01 2.55 -7.77
C LEU A 152 -6.24 2.75 -6.87
N ALA A 153 -6.84 3.94 -6.88
CA ALA A 153 -8.04 4.23 -6.11
C ALA A 153 -9.23 3.31 -6.50
N GLU A 154 -9.39 3.03 -7.79
CA GLU A 154 -10.39 2.10 -8.29
C GLU A 154 -10.10 0.65 -7.86
N TRP A 155 -8.85 0.21 -7.96
CA TRP A 155 -8.44 -1.11 -7.46
C TRP A 155 -8.78 -1.32 -5.99
N ILE A 156 -8.56 -0.31 -5.15
CA ILE A 156 -8.79 -0.41 -3.71
C ILE A 156 -10.29 -0.47 -3.39
N SER A 157 -11.10 0.36 -4.04
CA SER A 157 -12.53 0.48 -3.77
C SER A 157 -13.38 -0.61 -4.40
N SER A 158 -12.95 -1.15 -5.55
CA SER A 158 -13.72 -2.13 -6.31
C SER A 158 -13.37 -3.58 -5.94
N GLU A 159 -14.39 -4.44 -5.93
CA GLU A 159 -14.23 -5.90 -5.87
C GLU A 159 -14.19 -6.56 -7.27
N ALA A 160 -14.43 -5.80 -8.33
CA ALA A 160 -14.41 -6.30 -9.72
C ALA A 160 -13.06 -6.93 -10.11
N TYR A 161 -11.99 -6.49 -9.46
CA TYR A 161 -10.62 -6.96 -9.73
C TYR A 161 -10.10 -7.96 -8.69
N SER A 162 -10.97 -8.54 -7.86
CA SER A 162 -10.58 -9.42 -6.72
C SER A 162 -9.74 -10.64 -7.12
N HIS A 163 -9.86 -11.10 -8.37
CA HIS A 163 -9.08 -12.21 -8.93
C HIS A 163 -7.96 -11.75 -9.88
N GLY A 164 -7.79 -10.45 -10.09
CA GLY A 164 -6.75 -9.91 -10.95
C GLY A 164 -5.36 -10.04 -10.33
N ILE A 165 -4.34 -10.18 -11.19
CA ILE A 165 -2.94 -10.18 -10.77
C ILE A 165 -2.35 -8.79 -11.06
N VAL A 166 -1.98 -8.06 -10.01
CA VAL A 166 -1.23 -6.79 -10.18
C VAL A 166 0.14 -7.13 -10.74
N THR A 167 0.44 -6.64 -11.93
CA THR A 167 1.71 -6.93 -12.62
C THR A 167 2.71 -5.78 -12.52
N ARG A 168 2.23 -4.53 -12.52
CA ARG A 168 3.06 -3.33 -12.42
C ARG A 168 2.30 -2.21 -11.72
N VAL A 169 3.04 -1.30 -11.10
CA VAL A 169 2.55 0.01 -10.67
C VAL A 169 3.22 1.10 -11.50
N ILE A 170 2.44 2.04 -12.01
CA ILE A 170 2.86 3.20 -12.79
C ILE A 170 2.67 4.43 -11.92
N ILE A 171 3.74 5.16 -11.66
CA ILE A 171 3.73 6.30 -10.74
C ILE A 171 4.14 7.55 -11.50
N PRO A 172 3.26 8.56 -11.62
CA PRO A 172 3.63 9.87 -12.16
C PRO A 172 4.76 10.50 -11.35
N ARG A 173 5.69 11.19 -12.01
CA ARG A 173 6.74 11.94 -11.31
C ARG A 173 6.13 13.19 -10.66
N PRO A 174 6.35 13.42 -9.37
CA PRO A 174 5.84 14.60 -8.68
C PRO A 174 6.75 15.82 -8.92
N GLU A 175 6.80 16.29 -10.17
CA GLU A 175 7.73 17.33 -10.63
C GLU A 175 7.57 18.66 -9.88
N GLY A 176 8.42 18.88 -8.87
CA GLY A 176 8.46 20.11 -8.08
C GLY A 176 7.35 20.27 -7.04
N ASP A 177 6.55 19.21 -6.82
CA ASP A 177 5.55 19.18 -5.77
C ASP A 177 6.20 18.81 -4.44
N ARG A 178 5.63 19.29 -3.34
CA ARG A 178 6.02 18.85 -2.01
C ARG A 178 5.22 17.60 -1.63
N VAL A 179 5.91 16.50 -1.40
CA VAL A 179 5.28 15.22 -1.01
C VAL A 179 5.75 14.84 0.37
N PHE A 180 4.82 14.46 1.25
CA PHE A 180 5.14 13.88 2.55
C PHE A 180 4.53 12.50 2.73
N PHE A 181 5.21 11.70 3.55
CA PHE A 181 4.73 10.40 4.03
C PHE A 181 5.10 10.28 5.50
N ARG A 182 4.12 9.96 6.34
CA ARG A 182 4.31 9.77 7.78
C ARG A 182 3.64 8.48 8.24
N LYS A 183 4.44 7.62 8.83
CA LYS A 183 3.96 6.40 9.48
C LYS A 183 4.08 6.55 10.98
N LEU A 184 2.95 6.52 11.66
CA LEU A 184 2.85 6.52 13.11
C LEU A 184 2.80 5.07 13.59
N GLY A 185 3.75 4.67 14.41
CA GLY A 185 3.83 3.35 15.01
C GLY A 185 3.83 3.44 16.54
N ARG A 186 3.52 2.33 17.23
CA ARG A 186 3.68 2.24 18.71
C ARG A 186 5.14 2.26 19.15
N ARG A 187 6.06 2.00 18.24
CA ARG A 187 7.51 2.06 18.39
C ARG A 187 8.11 2.64 17.12
N GLN A 188 9.33 3.14 17.21
CA GLN A 188 10.02 3.77 16.08
C GLN A 188 10.26 2.80 14.91
N ALA A 189 10.35 1.50 15.17
CA ALA A 189 10.52 0.46 14.15
C ALA A 189 9.78 -0.84 14.51
N PHE A 190 9.58 -1.72 13.52
CA PHE A 190 9.10 -3.10 13.65
C PHE A 190 7.71 -3.23 14.28
N THR A 191 6.81 -2.33 13.98
CA THR A 191 5.42 -2.39 14.44
C THR A 191 4.45 -2.09 13.30
N GLY A 192 3.24 -2.66 13.36
CA GLY A 192 2.15 -2.25 12.48
C GLY A 192 1.83 -0.77 12.65
N ALA A 193 1.38 -0.14 11.58
CA ALA A 193 1.02 1.27 11.62
C ALA A 193 -0.18 1.50 12.55
N VAL A 194 -0.05 2.48 13.43
CA VAL A 194 -1.18 3.08 14.17
C VAL A 194 -2.00 3.93 13.20
N ALA A 195 -1.31 4.71 12.39
CA ALA A 195 -1.84 5.48 11.28
C ALA A 195 -0.73 5.71 10.25
N VAL A 196 -1.13 5.82 9.00
CA VAL A 196 -0.29 6.31 7.90
C VAL A 196 -1.01 7.48 7.28
N ALA A 197 -0.28 8.58 7.08
CA ALA A 197 -0.75 9.76 6.37
C ALA A 197 0.23 10.11 5.26
N ALA A 198 -0.29 10.51 4.11
CA ALA A 198 0.49 11.03 3.00
C ALA A 198 -0.21 12.24 2.40
N GLY A 199 0.57 13.14 1.85
CA GLY A 199 0.05 14.30 1.12
C GLY A 199 1.01 14.73 0.01
N ARG A 200 0.42 15.37 -1.00
CA ARG A 200 1.11 16.01 -2.11
C ARG A 200 0.53 17.41 -2.29
N LEU A 201 1.36 18.43 -2.13
CA LEU A 201 1.03 19.81 -2.42
C LEU A 201 1.54 20.10 -3.83
N LEU A 202 0.61 20.38 -4.73
CA LEU A 202 0.90 20.67 -6.12
C LEU A 202 1.31 22.15 -6.28
N LYS A 203 2.00 22.47 -7.36
CA LYS A 203 2.50 23.82 -7.63
C LYS A 203 1.41 24.88 -7.79
N ASP A 204 0.21 24.49 -8.20
CA ASP A 204 -0.98 25.32 -8.38
C ASP A 204 -1.80 25.50 -7.09
N SER A 205 -1.24 25.13 -5.95
CA SER A 205 -1.87 25.14 -4.61
C SER A 205 -2.93 24.07 -4.38
N ASP A 206 -3.16 23.19 -5.34
CA ASP A 206 -3.98 21.98 -5.13
C ASP A 206 -3.29 21.03 -4.15
N ILE A 207 -4.10 20.21 -3.48
CA ILE A 207 -3.60 19.23 -2.53
C ILE A 207 -4.19 17.85 -2.79
N ARG A 208 -3.40 16.85 -2.45
CA ARG A 208 -3.83 15.44 -2.37
C ARG A 208 -3.52 14.91 -0.98
N LEU A 209 -4.50 14.36 -0.30
CA LEU A 209 -4.34 13.77 1.02
C LEU A 209 -4.86 12.33 1.03
N ALA A 210 -4.16 11.44 1.71
CA ALA A 210 -4.61 10.07 1.90
C ALA A 210 -4.17 9.53 3.26
N ALA A 211 -4.99 8.64 3.82
CA ALA A 211 -4.68 8.02 5.10
C ALA A 211 -5.14 6.55 5.15
N GLY A 212 -4.51 5.76 6.02
CA GLY A 212 -4.84 4.37 6.27
C GLY A 212 -4.11 3.83 7.50
N HIS A 213 -4.36 2.56 7.83
CA HIS A 213 -3.59 1.80 8.81
C HIS A 213 -3.68 0.30 8.52
N ALA A 214 -2.95 -0.53 9.27
CA ALA A 214 -2.72 -1.95 9.00
C ALA A 214 -3.98 -2.83 8.83
N ASP A 215 -5.15 -2.38 9.27
CA ASP A 215 -6.39 -3.17 9.25
C ASP A 215 -7.53 -2.49 8.47
N ILE A 216 -7.26 -1.32 7.85
CA ILE A 216 -8.27 -0.56 7.09
C ILE A 216 -7.72 -0.18 5.72
N ARG A 217 -8.57 -0.35 4.70
CA ARG A 217 -8.27 0.12 3.34
C ARG A 217 -7.99 1.62 3.35
N PRO A 218 -6.82 2.06 2.88
CA PRO A 218 -6.51 3.48 2.74
C PRO A 218 -7.44 4.16 1.74
N LYS A 219 -7.72 5.44 1.97
CA LYS A 219 -8.50 6.26 1.04
C LYS A 219 -7.94 7.66 0.91
N ARG A 220 -8.32 8.33 -0.18
CA ARG A 220 -8.16 9.78 -0.35
C ARG A 220 -9.10 10.51 0.62
N LEU A 221 -8.67 11.67 1.08
CA LEU A 221 -9.43 12.54 1.98
C LEU A 221 -10.04 13.70 1.19
N ILE A 222 -11.01 13.38 0.34
CA ILE A 222 -11.57 14.30 -0.66
C ILE A 222 -12.26 15.51 -0.01
N GLU A 223 -13.04 15.32 1.07
CA GLU A 223 -13.68 16.41 1.79
C GLU A 223 -12.66 17.39 2.38
N SER A 224 -11.54 16.88 2.87
CA SER A 224 -10.45 17.68 3.41
C SER A 224 -9.66 18.40 2.30
N GLU A 225 -9.50 17.78 1.14
CA GLU A 225 -8.89 18.40 -0.05
C GLU A 225 -9.78 19.56 -0.57
N GLU A 226 -11.09 19.34 -0.69
CA GLU A 226 -12.07 20.35 -1.08
C GLU A 226 -12.08 21.52 -0.08
N LYS A 227 -12.04 21.22 1.23
CA LYS A 227 -11.96 22.26 2.28
C LYS A 227 -10.70 23.11 2.16
N TRP A 228 -9.55 22.52 1.86
CA TRP A 228 -8.31 23.25 1.62
C TRP A 228 -8.40 24.22 0.44
N MET A 229 -9.18 23.90 -0.59
CA MET A 229 -9.36 24.70 -1.81
C MET A 229 -10.34 25.85 -1.66
N GLU A 230 -11.09 25.92 -0.55
CA GLU A 230 -11.99 27.05 -0.28
C GLU A 230 -11.19 28.35 -0.15
N PRO A 231 -11.67 29.50 -0.66
CA PRO A 231 -10.92 30.76 -0.64
C PRO A 231 -10.64 31.29 0.77
N GLU A 232 -11.53 30.98 1.71
CA GLU A 232 -11.47 31.45 3.10
C GLU A 232 -11.68 30.27 4.06
N TRP A 233 -10.66 29.43 4.23
CA TRP A 233 -10.72 28.34 5.23
C TRP A 233 -9.89 28.68 6.46
N GLU A 234 -10.33 28.22 7.62
CA GLU A 234 -9.58 28.33 8.86
C GLU A 234 -8.95 26.98 9.27
N ALA A 235 -7.79 27.04 9.92
CA ALA A 235 -7.05 25.81 10.30
C ALA A 235 -7.88 24.86 11.17
N HIS A 236 -8.76 25.40 12.03
CA HIS A 236 -9.63 24.57 12.87
C HIS A 236 -10.72 23.86 12.05
N GLU A 237 -11.26 24.47 11.01
CA GLU A 237 -12.28 23.86 10.15
C GLU A 237 -11.71 22.68 9.34
N LEU A 238 -10.51 22.87 8.77
CA LEU A 238 -9.80 21.78 8.09
C LEU A 238 -9.49 20.64 9.07
N TYR A 239 -9.06 20.96 10.30
CA TYR A 239 -8.80 19.95 11.32
C TYR A 239 -10.07 19.14 11.67
N GLU A 240 -11.20 19.80 11.85
CA GLU A 240 -12.48 19.13 12.15
C GLU A 240 -12.95 18.27 10.97
N THR A 241 -12.75 18.72 9.73
CA THR A 241 -13.04 17.95 8.52
C THR A 241 -12.17 16.69 8.46
N LEU A 242 -10.86 16.81 8.71
CA LEU A 242 -9.94 15.68 8.83
C LEU A 242 -10.40 14.67 9.87
N ILE A 243 -10.78 15.13 11.08
CA ILE A 243 -11.26 14.24 12.17
C ILE A 243 -12.51 13.46 11.74
N LYS A 244 -13.44 14.08 11.02
CA LYS A 244 -14.65 13.42 10.53
C LYS A 244 -14.32 12.41 9.45
N GLU A 245 -13.51 12.79 8.47
CA GLU A 245 -13.25 12.01 7.27
C GLU A 245 -12.29 10.84 7.47
N LEU A 246 -11.32 10.93 8.39
CA LEU A 246 -10.32 9.88 8.61
C LEU A 246 -10.95 8.52 8.92
N PRO A 247 -10.58 7.44 8.16
CA PRO A 247 -11.30 6.16 8.16
C PRO A 247 -10.88 5.23 9.30
N PHE A 248 -10.52 5.74 10.46
CA PHE A 248 -9.89 4.93 11.51
C PHE A 248 -10.89 4.32 12.49
N SER A 249 -10.69 3.04 12.79
CA SER A 249 -11.36 2.26 13.83
C SER A 249 -10.44 2.01 15.04
N ALA A 250 -11.04 1.59 16.15
CA ALA A 250 -10.29 1.13 17.32
C ALA A 250 -9.81 -0.32 17.13
N ASP A 251 -8.71 -0.65 17.80
CA ASP A 251 -8.30 -2.01 18.08
C ASP A 251 -8.12 -2.24 19.58
N ALA A 252 -7.60 -3.39 19.99
CA ALA A 252 -7.37 -3.72 21.40
C ALA A 252 -6.36 -2.79 22.11
N PHE A 253 -5.59 -1.99 21.36
CA PHE A 253 -4.48 -1.21 21.90
C PHE A 253 -4.63 0.30 21.69
N VAL A 254 -5.36 0.70 20.64
CA VAL A 254 -5.42 2.11 20.21
C VAL A 254 -6.86 2.47 19.84
N SER A 255 -7.39 3.52 20.46
CA SER A 255 -8.74 4.01 20.15
C SER A 255 -8.79 4.71 18.78
N ALA A 256 -9.96 4.68 18.14
CA ALA A 256 -10.22 5.41 16.91
C ALA A 256 -9.97 6.92 17.06
N ALA A 257 -10.38 7.49 18.18
CA ALA A 257 -10.20 8.92 18.47
C ALA A 257 -8.71 9.30 18.53
N TYR A 258 -7.88 8.47 19.16
CA TYR A 258 -6.43 8.71 19.19
C TYR A 258 -5.83 8.66 17.78
N ARG A 259 -6.18 7.63 16.98
CA ARG A 259 -5.67 7.50 15.60
C ARG A 259 -6.02 8.71 14.75
N LYS A 260 -7.28 9.15 14.82
CA LYS A 260 -7.78 10.31 14.08
C LYS A 260 -7.03 11.59 14.48
N LYS A 261 -6.93 11.88 15.78
CA LYS A 261 -6.20 13.04 16.29
C LYS A 261 -4.72 13.00 15.88
N ALA A 262 -4.06 11.87 16.04
CA ALA A 262 -2.65 11.72 15.70
C ALA A 262 -2.39 11.94 14.20
N ALA A 263 -3.22 11.38 13.32
CA ALA A 263 -3.09 11.58 11.88
C ALA A 263 -3.44 13.02 11.47
N ALA A 264 -4.53 13.60 12.00
CA ALA A 264 -4.91 14.99 11.73
C ALA A 264 -3.80 15.97 12.15
N ASN A 265 -3.23 15.79 13.35
CA ASN A 265 -2.11 16.63 13.82
C ASN A 265 -0.90 16.54 12.88
N VAL A 266 -0.57 15.34 12.42
CA VAL A 266 0.56 15.14 11.50
C VAL A 266 0.27 15.79 10.16
N ILE A 267 -0.94 15.61 9.60
CA ILE A 267 -1.32 16.25 8.32
C ILE A 267 -1.26 17.77 8.48
N MET A 268 -1.89 18.33 9.51
CA MET A 268 -1.87 19.80 9.77
C MET A 268 -0.45 20.32 9.94
N SER A 269 0.41 19.63 10.69
CA SER A 269 1.81 20.01 10.86
C SER A 269 2.55 20.06 9.53
N GLU A 270 2.33 19.08 8.64
CA GLU A 270 2.95 19.06 7.31
C GLU A 270 2.40 20.15 6.39
N LEU A 271 1.11 20.47 6.48
CA LEU A 271 0.48 21.51 5.67
C LEU A 271 0.90 22.92 6.11
N MET A 272 1.01 23.15 7.42
CA MET A 272 1.39 24.45 8.00
C MET A 272 2.90 24.67 8.06
N PHE A 273 3.70 23.64 7.70
CA PHE A 273 5.15 23.76 7.65
C PHE A 273 5.55 24.62 6.45
N GLU A 274 5.67 25.93 6.64
CA GLU A 274 6.40 26.81 5.73
C GLU A 274 7.86 26.39 5.82
N GLY A 275 8.39 25.82 4.74
CA GLY A 275 9.78 25.39 4.68
C GLY A 275 10.70 26.53 5.07
N GLY A 276 11.21 26.49 6.30
CA GLY A 276 12.33 27.36 6.69
C GLY A 276 13.52 26.99 5.78
N GLU A 277 14.07 28.00 5.14
CA GLU A 277 15.28 27.96 4.33
C GLU A 277 16.47 27.32 5.04
#